data_9a2c35a58b3f5a1d9740a8fcc20f00a9
#
_entry.id   9a2c35a58b3f5a1d9740a8fcc20f00a9
#
_cell.length_a   1.000
_cell.length_b   1.000
_cell.length_c   1.000
_cell.angle_alpha   90.00
_cell.angle_beta   90.00
_cell.angle_gamma   90.00
#
_symmetry.space_group_name_H-M   'P 1'
#
loop_
_entity.id
_entity.type
_entity.pdbx_description
1 polymer ?
#
loop_
_entity_poly.entity_id
_entity_poly.type
_entity_poly.pdbx_seq_one_letter_code
_entity_poly.pdbx_strand_id
1 'polypeptide(L)'
;MKRQTIVTLDLEGVLVPEIWIAFADKTGIAELRRTTRDEPDYDVLMRGRLALLDAHGLKLPDIQDVIGTLAPLEGAKAFLGELRALTQVIILSDTFEEFAQPLMRQLGWPTLFCHHLDVDAAGRITDYRLRQPNQKQQAVAAFQSLNYQVLAAGDSFNDTTMLAQADTGFLFHAPEGIRTQFPQFRAFDRYEDLLAAFKACL
;
A
#
# COMPACT_ATOMS: atom_id res chain seq x y z
N MET A 1 4.47 -27.94 15.82
CA MET A 1 4.98 -27.78 14.44
C MET A 1 5.28 -26.31 14.22
N LYS A 2 6.37 -25.94 13.52
CA LYS A 2 6.65 -24.56 13.13
C LYS A 2 5.56 -24.13 12.15
N ARG A 3 4.91 -22.96 12.38
CA ARG A 3 3.93 -22.40 11.45
C ARG A 3 4.64 -21.98 10.18
N GLN A 4 3.97 -22.11 9.04
CA GLN A 4 4.44 -21.50 7.80
C GLN A 4 4.28 -19.98 7.91
N THR A 5 5.16 -19.24 7.26
CA THR A 5 5.18 -17.78 7.35
C THR A 5 4.57 -17.14 6.12
N ILE A 6 3.80 -16.08 6.33
CA ILE A 6 3.38 -15.12 5.31
C ILE A 6 3.97 -13.76 5.69
N VAL A 7 4.50 -13.04 4.72
CA VAL A 7 4.87 -11.63 4.89
C VAL A 7 3.79 -10.76 4.24
N THR A 8 3.30 -9.77 4.99
CA THR A 8 2.40 -8.73 4.48
C THR A 8 3.15 -7.40 4.39
N LEU A 9 3.02 -6.72 3.27
CA LEU A 9 3.65 -5.43 3.01
C LEU A 9 2.59 -4.40 2.64
N ASP A 10 2.74 -3.16 3.10
CA ASP A 10 2.07 -2.06 2.41
C ASP A 10 2.67 -1.85 1.01
N LEU A 11 1.95 -1.13 0.16
CA LEU A 11 2.35 -0.84 -1.21
C LEU A 11 3.03 0.53 -1.30
N GLU A 12 2.26 1.59 -0.99
CA GLU A 12 2.69 2.99 -1.09
C GLU A 12 3.65 3.32 0.06
N GLY A 13 4.73 4.05 -0.19
CA GLY A 13 5.77 4.30 0.81
C GLY A 13 6.71 3.11 1.08
N VAL A 14 6.29 1.88 0.78
CA VAL A 14 7.08 0.66 0.96
C VAL A 14 7.67 0.10 -0.33
N LEU A 15 6.88 0.02 -1.40
CA LEU A 15 7.31 -0.54 -2.69
C LEU A 15 7.20 0.45 -3.84
N VAL A 16 6.28 1.40 -3.75
CA VAL A 16 6.01 2.42 -4.76
C VAL A 16 5.82 3.78 -4.07
N PRO A 17 5.97 4.90 -4.81
CA PRO A 17 5.66 6.21 -4.25
C PRO A 17 4.15 6.34 -3.95
N GLU A 18 3.80 7.32 -3.12
CA GLU A 18 2.42 7.74 -2.86
C GLU A 18 1.73 8.13 -4.17
N ILE A 19 0.76 7.32 -4.60
CA ILE A 19 0.16 7.43 -5.95
C ILE A 19 -0.53 8.79 -6.13
N TRP A 20 -1.35 9.22 -5.16
CA TRP A 20 -2.07 10.49 -5.27
C TRP A 20 -1.15 11.70 -5.28
N ILE A 21 -0.08 11.67 -4.49
CA ILE A 21 0.93 12.75 -4.47
C ILE A 21 1.68 12.80 -5.80
N ALA A 22 2.15 11.65 -6.27
CA ALA A 22 2.86 11.56 -7.53
C ALA A 22 1.94 11.92 -8.74
N PHE A 23 0.67 11.55 -8.67
CA PHE A 23 -0.32 11.91 -9.68
C PHE A 23 -0.59 13.42 -9.69
N ALA A 24 -0.75 14.05 -8.53
CA ALA A 24 -0.90 15.50 -8.40
C ALA A 24 0.30 16.26 -9.00
N ASP A 25 1.53 15.78 -8.73
CA ASP A 25 2.74 16.37 -9.29
C ASP A 25 2.83 16.26 -10.81
N LYS A 26 2.43 15.13 -11.36
CA LYS A 26 2.44 14.88 -12.80
C LYS A 26 1.37 15.67 -13.54
N THR A 27 0.20 15.87 -12.95
CA THR A 27 -0.94 16.56 -13.57
C THR A 27 -0.98 18.05 -13.26
N GLY A 28 -0.25 18.52 -12.25
CA GLY A 28 -0.30 19.89 -11.76
C GLY A 28 -1.57 20.24 -10.97
N ILE A 29 -2.38 19.25 -10.59
CA ILE A 29 -3.61 19.43 -9.80
C ILE A 29 -3.24 19.34 -8.32
N ALA A 30 -2.87 20.46 -7.73
CA ALA A 30 -2.30 20.51 -6.37
C ALA A 30 -3.25 19.98 -5.30
N GLU A 31 -4.56 20.15 -5.46
CA GLU A 31 -5.59 19.73 -4.52
C GLU A 31 -5.63 18.19 -4.33
N LEU A 32 -5.18 17.42 -5.31
CA LEU A 32 -5.08 15.96 -5.22
C LEU A 32 -3.98 15.48 -4.27
N ARG A 33 -3.06 16.38 -3.84
CA ARG A 33 -2.03 16.05 -2.84
C ARG A 33 -2.59 15.87 -1.42
N ARG A 34 -3.82 16.31 -1.16
CA ARG A 34 -4.44 16.15 0.17
C ARG A 34 -4.46 14.67 0.57
N THR A 35 -4.14 14.44 1.83
CA THR A 35 -4.11 13.10 2.44
C THR A 35 -5.07 13.04 3.63
N THR A 36 -5.17 11.90 4.29
CA THR A 36 -5.93 11.74 5.54
C THR A 36 -5.38 12.58 6.70
N ARG A 37 -4.20 13.19 6.56
CA ARG A 37 -3.66 14.18 7.52
C ARG A 37 -4.34 15.54 7.36
N ASP A 38 -4.78 15.87 6.13
CA ASP A 38 -5.44 17.14 5.79
C ASP A 38 -6.96 17.03 5.91
N GLU A 39 -7.51 15.86 5.61
CA GLU A 39 -8.94 15.52 5.72
C GLU A 39 -9.07 14.13 6.35
N PRO A 40 -9.35 14.05 7.67
CA PRO A 40 -9.44 12.77 8.37
C PRO A 40 -10.62 11.90 7.94
N ASP A 41 -11.69 12.51 7.41
CA ASP A 41 -12.83 11.78 6.87
C ASP A 41 -12.48 11.25 5.48
N TYR A 42 -12.28 9.93 5.40
CA TYR A 42 -11.86 9.28 4.16
C TYR A 42 -12.90 9.42 3.04
N ASP A 43 -14.22 9.40 3.37
CA ASP A 43 -15.26 9.58 2.35
C ASP A 43 -15.24 10.99 1.78
N VAL A 44 -15.11 12.00 2.63
CA VAL A 44 -14.96 13.40 2.19
C VAL A 44 -13.74 13.58 1.30
N LEU A 45 -12.59 13.00 1.71
CA LEU A 45 -11.36 13.06 0.94
C LEU A 45 -11.55 12.41 -0.45
N MET A 46 -12.08 11.19 -0.49
CA MET A 46 -12.24 10.45 -1.75
C MET A 46 -13.28 11.10 -2.67
N ARG A 47 -14.42 11.55 -2.15
CA ARG A 47 -15.41 12.26 -2.97
C ARG A 47 -14.86 13.57 -3.54
N GLY A 48 -14.06 14.29 -2.76
CA GLY A 48 -13.32 15.46 -3.23
C GLY A 48 -12.37 15.13 -4.39
N ARG A 49 -11.61 14.04 -4.29
CA ARG A 49 -10.73 13.55 -5.35
C ARG A 49 -11.51 13.17 -6.62
N LEU A 50 -12.60 12.40 -6.48
CA LEU A 50 -13.43 12.01 -7.63
C LEU A 50 -14.05 13.24 -8.32
N ALA A 51 -14.50 14.23 -7.55
CA ALA A 51 -15.02 15.49 -8.11
C ALA A 51 -13.93 16.27 -8.88
N LEU A 52 -12.69 16.29 -8.39
CA LEU A 52 -11.56 16.91 -9.10
C LEU A 52 -11.22 16.17 -10.39
N LEU A 53 -11.18 14.82 -10.38
CA LEU A 53 -10.95 14.04 -11.59
C LEU A 53 -12.00 14.35 -12.65
N ASP A 54 -13.27 14.40 -12.24
CA ASP A 54 -14.39 14.71 -13.14
C ASP A 54 -14.31 16.15 -13.69
N ALA A 55 -14.03 17.13 -12.83
CA ALA A 55 -13.88 18.54 -13.22
C ALA A 55 -12.74 18.77 -14.23
N HIS A 56 -11.67 17.96 -14.15
CA HIS A 56 -10.55 17.99 -15.09
C HIS A 56 -10.74 17.04 -16.28
N GLY A 57 -11.87 16.34 -16.39
CA GLY A 57 -12.18 15.41 -17.46
C GLY A 57 -11.27 14.17 -17.49
N LEU A 58 -10.63 13.85 -16.37
CA LEU A 58 -9.70 12.73 -16.24
C LEU A 58 -10.48 11.43 -16.06
N LYS A 59 -10.24 10.50 -16.97
CA LYS A 59 -10.80 9.15 -16.96
C LYS A 59 -9.78 8.13 -16.48
N LEU A 60 -10.23 6.93 -16.14
CA LEU A 60 -9.34 5.88 -15.66
C LEU A 60 -8.14 5.60 -16.60
N PRO A 61 -8.29 5.51 -17.93
CA PRO A 61 -7.14 5.34 -18.83
C PRO A 61 -6.10 6.47 -18.70
N ASP A 62 -6.55 7.73 -18.62
CA ASP A 62 -5.65 8.89 -18.49
C ASP A 62 -4.85 8.82 -17.18
N ILE A 63 -5.53 8.39 -16.10
CA ILE A 63 -4.93 8.21 -14.78
C ILE A 63 -3.93 7.06 -14.80
N GLN A 64 -4.29 5.93 -15.41
CA GLN A 64 -3.41 4.78 -15.54
C GLN A 64 -2.16 5.10 -16.39
N ASP A 65 -2.30 5.92 -17.44
CA ASP A 65 -1.17 6.38 -18.24
C ASP A 65 -0.20 7.21 -17.39
N VAL A 66 -0.71 8.12 -16.55
CA VAL A 66 0.12 8.90 -15.63
C VAL A 66 0.79 8.00 -14.60
N ILE A 67 0.04 7.10 -13.94
CA ILE A 67 0.59 6.15 -12.97
C ILE A 67 1.62 5.23 -13.63
N GLY A 68 1.41 4.85 -14.90
CA GLY A 68 2.34 4.05 -15.70
C GLY A 68 3.71 4.72 -15.90
N THR A 69 3.80 6.05 -15.74
CA THR A 69 5.10 6.77 -15.77
C THR A 69 5.84 6.74 -14.44
N LEU A 70 5.20 6.30 -13.36
CA LEU A 70 5.85 6.11 -12.07
C LEU A 70 6.65 4.80 -12.10
N ALA A 71 7.68 4.75 -11.26
CA ALA A 71 8.47 3.54 -11.06
C ALA A 71 8.36 3.07 -9.61
N PRO A 72 8.53 1.76 -9.33
CA PRO A 72 8.79 1.28 -7.99
C PRO A 72 9.97 2.03 -7.36
N LEU A 73 9.98 2.12 -6.03
CA LEU A 73 11.08 2.70 -5.29
C LEU A 73 12.39 1.96 -5.60
N GLU A 74 13.51 2.67 -5.55
CA GLU A 74 14.82 2.07 -5.84
C GLU A 74 15.08 0.87 -4.92
N GLY A 75 15.41 -0.28 -5.52
CA GLY A 75 15.62 -1.53 -4.76
C GLY A 75 14.35 -2.34 -4.46
N ALA A 76 13.16 -1.75 -4.51
CA ALA A 76 11.91 -2.42 -4.14
C ALA A 76 11.65 -3.72 -4.92
N LYS A 77 11.90 -3.70 -6.23
CA LYS A 77 11.67 -4.88 -7.09
C LYS A 77 12.63 -6.03 -6.74
N ALA A 78 13.89 -5.72 -6.47
CA ALA A 78 14.88 -6.72 -6.06
C ALA A 78 14.53 -7.29 -4.69
N PHE A 79 14.25 -6.44 -3.71
CA PHE A 79 13.78 -6.84 -2.38
C PHE A 79 12.56 -7.75 -2.44
N LEU A 80 11.52 -7.36 -3.18
CA LEU A 80 10.31 -8.15 -3.34
C LEU A 80 10.60 -9.52 -3.97
N GLY A 81 11.48 -9.56 -4.98
CA GLY A 81 11.91 -10.80 -5.63
C GLY A 81 12.63 -11.74 -4.67
N GLU A 82 13.58 -11.22 -3.89
CA GLU A 82 14.30 -12.02 -2.87
C GLU A 82 13.35 -12.52 -1.78
N LEU A 83 12.46 -11.66 -1.28
CA LEU A 83 11.51 -12.06 -0.24
C LEU A 83 10.55 -13.15 -0.72
N ARG A 84 10.04 -13.02 -1.95
CA ARG A 84 9.16 -14.04 -2.58
C ARG A 84 9.85 -15.37 -2.83
N ALA A 85 11.16 -15.40 -2.96
CA ALA A 85 11.92 -16.66 -3.04
C ALA A 85 12.03 -17.39 -1.70
N LEU A 86 11.77 -16.69 -0.58
CA LEU A 86 11.88 -17.24 0.77
C LEU A 86 10.53 -17.65 1.36
N THR A 87 9.47 -16.91 1.06
CA THR A 87 8.15 -17.09 1.67
C THR A 87 7.04 -16.51 0.81
N GLN A 88 5.79 -16.72 1.22
CA GLN A 88 4.63 -16.09 0.58
C GLN A 88 4.59 -14.60 0.96
N VAL A 89 4.37 -13.74 -0.04
CA VAL A 89 4.26 -12.29 0.16
C VAL A 89 2.93 -11.81 -0.38
N ILE A 90 2.19 -11.07 0.44
CA ILE A 90 0.91 -10.47 0.09
C ILE A 90 1.00 -8.97 0.36
N ILE A 91 0.63 -8.17 -0.61
CA ILE A 91 0.54 -6.72 -0.46
C ILE A 91 -0.86 -6.38 0.05
N LEU A 92 -0.93 -5.59 1.10
CA LEU A 92 -2.16 -5.07 1.70
C LEU A 92 -2.13 -3.54 1.58
N SER A 93 -2.98 -2.97 0.73
CA SER A 93 -2.94 -1.54 0.42
C SER A 93 -4.32 -0.90 0.44
N ASP A 94 -4.39 0.35 0.86
CA ASP A 94 -5.61 1.17 0.80
C ASP A 94 -5.78 1.88 -0.56
N THR A 95 -4.97 1.50 -1.54
CA THR A 95 -5.14 1.90 -2.95
C THR A 95 -6.30 1.17 -3.63
N PHE A 96 -6.52 1.45 -4.92
CA PHE A 96 -7.52 0.81 -5.76
C PHE A 96 -6.85 -0.12 -6.79
N GLU A 97 -7.48 -1.25 -7.08
CA GLU A 97 -6.94 -2.23 -8.03
C GLU A 97 -6.66 -1.58 -9.38
N GLU A 98 -7.59 -0.74 -9.85
CA GLU A 98 -7.51 -0.07 -11.14
C GLU A 98 -6.32 0.91 -11.21
N PHE A 99 -5.99 1.57 -10.10
CA PHE A 99 -4.82 2.46 -10.01
C PHE A 99 -3.52 1.68 -9.87
N ALA A 100 -3.54 0.58 -9.15
CA ALA A 100 -2.34 -0.22 -8.90
C ALA A 100 -1.83 -0.98 -10.15
N GLN A 101 -2.69 -1.28 -11.13
CA GLN A 101 -2.38 -2.12 -12.29
C GLN A 101 -1.04 -1.80 -12.98
N PRO A 102 -0.73 -0.53 -13.35
CA PRO A 102 0.53 -0.22 -14.02
C PRO A 102 1.78 -0.53 -13.16
N LEU A 103 1.68 -0.33 -11.84
CA LEU A 103 2.76 -0.59 -10.89
C LEU A 103 2.87 -2.08 -10.57
N MET A 104 1.75 -2.79 -10.45
CA MET A 104 1.74 -4.25 -10.27
C MET A 104 2.43 -4.96 -11.42
N ARG A 105 2.24 -4.50 -12.66
CA ARG A 105 2.97 -5.02 -13.83
C ARG A 105 4.48 -4.89 -13.66
N GLN A 106 4.95 -3.73 -13.20
CA GLN A 106 6.38 -3.47 -12.99
C GLN A 106 6.96 -4.31 -11.86
N LEU A 107 6.17 -4.61 -10.81
CA LEU A 107 6.55 -5.45 -9.67
C LEU A 107 6.43 -6.96 -9.96
N GLY A 108 5.99 -7.36 -11.17
CA GLY A 108 5.84 -8.78 -11.54
C GLY A 108 4.61 -9.44 -10.94
N TRP A 109 3.51 -8.71 -10.86
CA TRP A 109 2.18 -9.18 -10.43
C TRP A 109 2.19 -9.90 -9.07
N PRO A 110 2.66 -9.25 -7.99
CA PRO A 110 2.50 -9.82 -6.65
C PRO A 110 1.02 -9.87 -6.27
N THR A 111 0.69 -10.74 -5.32
CA THR A 111 -0.67 -10.78 -4.75
C THR A 111 -0.98 -9.46 -4.06
N LEU A 112 -2.09 -8.82 -4.44
CA LEU A 112 -2.53 -7.54 -3.90
C LEU A 112 -3.95 -7.67 -3.35
N PHE A 113 -4.17 -7.23 -2.11
CA PHE A 113 -5.49 -7.00 -1.52
C PHE A 113 -5.66 -5.50 -1.30
N CYS A 114 -6.62 -4.93 -2.00
CA CYS A 114 -6.89 -3.50 -1.99
C CYS A 114 -8.38 -3.21 -2.20
N HIS A 115 -8.72 -2.00 -2.55
CA HIS A 115 -10.08 -1.52 -2.82
C HIS A 115 -10.38 -1.53 -4.32
N HIS A 116 -11.60 -1.14 -4.71
CA HIS A 116 -12.05 -1.07 -6.09
C HIS A 116 -12.69 0.28 -6.39
N LEU A 117 -12.60 0.68 -7.66
CA LEU A 117 -13.33 1.82 -8.21
C LEU A 117 -14.53 1.31 -9.03
N ASP A 118 -15.62 2.05 -8.98
CA ASP A 118 -16.72 1.88 -9.94
C ASP A 118 -16.44 2.77 -11.15
N VAL A 119 -16.32 2.13 -12.32
CA VAL A 119 -15.96 2.79 -13.57
C VAL A 119 -17.04 2.51 -14.60
N ASP A 120 -17.57 3.55 -15.24
CA ASP A 120 -18.56 3.40 -16.28
C ASP A 120 -17.96 2.98 -17.65
N ALA A 121 -18.83 2.67 -18.61
CA ALA A 121 -18.40 2.22 -19.93
C ALA A 121 -17.58 3.27 -20.72
N ALA A 122 -17.64 4.55 -20.30
CA ALA A 122 -16.85 5.63 -20.89
C ALA A 122 -15.48 5.83 -20.18
N GLY A 123 -15.18 5.02 -19.17
CA GLY A 123 -13.95 5.11 -18.37
C GLY A 123 -13.99 6.17 -17.27
N ARG A 124 -15.15 6.79 -16.99
CA ARG A 124 -15.31 7.74 -15.90
C ARG A 124 -15.41 6.99 -14.56
N ILE A 125 -14.66 7.44 -13.55
CA ILE A 125 -14.76 6.90 -12.20
C ILE A 125 -15.99 7.52 -11.55
N THR A 126 -16.98 6.69 -11.19
CA THR A 126 -18.27 7.12 -10.66
C THR A 126 -18.37 6.98 -9.16
N ASP A 127 -17.66 6.03 -8.57
CA ASP A 127 -17.63 5.79 -7.13
C ASP A 127 -16.42 4.94 -6.75
N TYR A 128 -16.27 4.65 -5.45
CA TYR A 128 -15.28 3.72 -4.93
C TYR A 128 -15.92 2.74 -3.94
N ARG A 129 -15.31 1.56 -3.80
CA ARG A 129 -15.77 0.52 -2.88
C ARG A 129 -14.62 0.03 -2.01
N LEU A 130 -14.75 0.25 -0.70
CA LEU A 130 -13.86 -0.36 0.27
C LEU A 130 -14.10 -1.87 0.32
N ARG A 131 -13.05 -2.66 0.27
CA ARG A 131 -13.15 -4.12 0.38
C ARG A 131 -13.75 -4.54 1.73
N GLN A 132 -13.26 -3.92 2.81
CA GLN A 132 -13.82 -4.04 4.16
C GLN A 132 -13.18 -3.00 5.10
N PRO A 133 -13.80 -2.67 6.25
CA PRO A 133 -13.18 -1.84 7.27
C PRO A 133 -11.91 -2.49 7.84
N ASN A 134 -10.90 -1.68 8.18
CA ASN A 134 -9.62 -2.14 8.74
C ASN A 134 -9.01 -3.32 7.96
N GLN A 135 -9.06 -3.24 6.64
CA GLN A 135 -8.80 -4.36 5.73
C GLN A 135 -7.41 -4.99 5.92
N LYS A 136 -6.38 -4.20 6.25
CA LYS A 136 -5.02 -4.68 6.49
C LYS A 136 -4.97 -5.55 7.75
N GLN A 137 -5.49 -5.06 8.87
CA GLN A 137 -5.56 -5.81 10.13
C GLN A 137 -6.39 -7.09 9.98
N GLN A 138 -7.55 -7.00 9.33
CA GLN A 138 -8.44 -8.16 9.13
C GLN A 138 -7.79 -9.24 8.26
N ALA A 139 -7.02 -8.86 7.25
CA ALA A 139 -6.28 -9.82 6.44
C ALA A 139 -5.22 -10.57 7.26
N VAL A 140 -4.46 -9.86 8.10
CA VAL A 140 -3.49 -10.48 9.01
C VAL A 140 -4.18 -11.46 9.97
N ALA A 141 -5.27 -11.05 10.61
CA ALA A 141 -6.04 -11.92 11.51
C ALA A 141 -6.57 -13.18 10.79
N ALA A 142 -7.01 -13.04 9.55
CA ALA A 142 -7.47 -14.17 8.73
C ALA A 142 -6.32 -15.15 8.43
N PHE A 143 -5.12 -14.68 8.06
CA PHE A 143 -3.97 -15.57 7.85
C PHE A 143 -3.55 -16.28 9.14
N GLN A 144 -3.57 -15.59 10.28
CA GLN A 144 -3.30 -16.20 11.58
C GLN A 144 -4.35 -17.28 11.92
N SER A 145 -5.63 -17.08 11.57
CA SER A 145 -6.68 -18.09 11.77
C SER A 145 -6.47 -19.35 10.93
N LEU A 146 -5.75 -19.23 9.81
CA LEU A 146 -5.30 -20.35 8.97
C LEU A 146 -3.99 -20.98 9.46
N ASN A 147 -3.56 -20.64 10.68
CA ASN A 147 -2.33 -21.14 11.32
C ASN A 147 -1.02 -20.70 10.64
N TYR A 148 -1.01 -19.53 9.99
CA TYR A 148 0.23 -18.90 9.52
C TYR A 148 0.85 -18.03 10.62
N GLN A 149 2.17 -17.96 10.63
CA GLN A 149 2.90 -16.85 11.25
C GLN A 149 2.88 -15.68 10.28
N VAL A 150 2.50 -14.49 10.73
CA VAL A 150 2.43 -13.31 9.87
C VAL A 150 3.48 -12.30 10.32
N LEU A 151 4.35 -11.92 9.39
CA LEU A 151 5.28 -10.80 9.55
C LEU A 151 4.76 -9.65 8.70
N ALA A 152 4.88 -8.41 9.15
CA ALA A 152 4.33 -7.25 8.46
C ALA A 152 5.34 -6.11 8.37
N ALA A 153 5.27 -5.30 7.28
CA ALA A 153 5.95 -4.02 7.19
C ALA A 153 5.05 -2.96 6.55
N GLY A 154 5.16 -1.72 7.05
CA GLY A 154 4.45 -0.55 6.58
C GLY A 154 5.18 0.74 6.98
N ASP A 155 4.78 1.88 6.42
CA ASP A 155 5.49 3.17 6.59
C ASP A 155 4.70 4.20 7.40
N SER A 156 3.39 4.01 7.56
CA SER A 156 2.49 5.08 7.97
C SER A 156 1.55 4.69 9.11
N PHE A 157 0.80 5.67 9.60
CA PHE A 157 -0.11 5.48 10.74
C PHE A 157 -1.19 4.43 10.46
N ASN A 158 -1.72 4.35 9.24
CA ASN A 158 -2.74 3.38 8.85
C ASN A 158 -2.24 1.93 8.83
N ASP A 159 -0.91 1.71 8.85
CA ASP A 159 -0.32 0.37 8.97
C ASP A 159 -0.21 -0.12 10.40
N THR A 160 -0.25 0.78 11.38
CA THR A 160 0.06 0.43 12.77
C THR A 160 -0.84 -0.66 13.33
N THR A 161 -2.11 -0.72 12.92
CA THR A 161 -3.03 -1.78 13.33
C THR A 161 -2.68 -3.13 12.69
N MET A 162 -2.21 -3.13 11.43
CA MET A 162 -1.67 -4.31 10.75
C MET A 162 -0.40 -4.81 11.45
N LEU A 163 0.53 -3.89 11.74
CA LEU A 163 1.80 -4.21 12.41
C LEU A 163 1.58 -4.77 13.81
N ALA A 164 0.62 -4.21 14.56
CA ALA A 164 0.27 -4.67 15.90
C ALA A 164 -0.44 -6.04 15.89
N GLN A 165 -1.21 -6.34 14.86
CA GLN A 165 -1.89 -7.63 14.69
C GLN A 165 -0.92 -8.73 14.29
N ALA A 166 0.12 -8.44 13.52
CA ALA A 166 1.10 -9.41 13.06
C ALA A 166 1.89 -10.04 14.20
N ASP A 167 2.42 -11.24 14.01
CA ASP A 167 3.33 -11.88 14.98
C ASP A 167 4.63 -11.05 15.14
N THR A 168 5.04 -10.32 14.11
CA THR A 168 6.12 -9.32 14.15
C THR A 168 5.84 -8.23 13.11
N GLY A 169 5.82 -6.97 13.56
CA GLY A 169 5.65 -5.80 12.71
C GLY A 169 6.93 -4.96 12.64
N PHE A 170 7.20 -4.40 11.46
CA PHE A 170 8.32 -3.50 11.20
C PHE A 170 7.85 -2.20 10.56
N LEU A 171 8.45 -1.09 10.94
CA LEU A 171 8.33 0.17 10.23
C LEU A 171 9.40 0.24 9.13
N PHE A 172 9.01 0.69 7.94
CA PHE A 172 9.92 0.88 6.82
C PHE A 172 9.71 2.24 6.19
N HIS A 173 10.77 3.05 6.05
CA HIS A 173 10.72 4.44 5.59
C HIS A 173 9.77 5.35 6.40
N ALA A 174 9.35 4.91 7.59
CA ALA A 174 8.37 5.65 8.38
C ALA A 174 8.92 7.00 8.86
N PRO A 175 8.11 8.07 8.85
CA PRO A 175 8.48 9.36 9.41
C PRO A 175 8.84 9.27 10.91
N GLU A 176 9.72 10.15 11.38
CA GLU A 176 10.19 10.15 12.78
C GLU A 176 9.04 10.25 13.80
N GLY A 177 7.98 10.99 13.48
CA GLY A 177 6.80 11.08 14.34
C GLY A 177 6.12 9.71 14.57
N ILE A 178 6.05 8.87 13.53
CA ILE A 178 5.49 7.51 13.65
C ILE A 178 6.43 6.62 14.47
N ARG A 179 7.75 6.67 14.21
CA ARG A 179 8.75 5.89 14.98
C ARG A 179 8.70 6.23 16.45
N THR A 180 8.59 7.51 16.80
CA THR A 180 8.52 7.99 18.19
C THR A 180 7.21 7.55 18.86
N GLN A 181 6.09 7.60 18.13
CA GLN A 181 4.79 7.22 18.68
C GLN A 181 4.63 5.71 18.86
N PHE A 182 5.32 4.90 18.03
CA PHE A 182 5.23 3.44 18.04
C PHE A 182 6.62 2.78 18.22
N PRO A 183 7.32 3.04 19.33
CA PRO A 183 8.69 2.56 19.56
C PRO A 183 8.81 1.03 19.71
N GLN A 184 7.68 0.32 19.84
CA GLN A 184 7.63 -1.14 19.85
C GLN A 184 7.95 -1.77 18.50
N PHE A 185 7.81 -1.03 17.38
CA PHE A 185 8.14 -1.51 16.06
C PHE A 185 9.57 -1.08 15.68
N ARG A 186 10.41 -2.07 15.37
CA ARG A 186 11.74 -1.77 14.81
C ARG A 186 11.57 -1.10 13.46
N ALA A 187 12.33 -0.01 13.24
CA ALA A 187 12.28 0.77 12.01
C ALA A 187 13.54 0.54 11.15
N PHE A 188 13.35 0.52 9.83
CA PHE A 188 14.40 0.35 8.84
C PHE A 188 14.21 1.37 7.71
N ASP A 189 15.34 1.76 7.09
CA ASP A 189 15.36 2.67 5.95
C ASP A 189 16.02 2.05 4.71
N ARG A 190 16.51 0.80 4.83
CA ARG A 190 17.16 0.08 3.74
C ARG A 190 16.51 -1.30 3.59
N TYR A 191 16.26 -1.69 2.34
CA TYR A 191 15.66 -3.00 2.04
C TYR A 191 16.52 -4.17 2.51
N GLU A 192 17.86 -4.04 2.47
CA GLU A 192 18.76 -5.08 2.95
C GLU A 192 18.57 -5.37 4.45
N ASP A 193 18.39 -4.31 5.24
CA ASP A 193 18.21 -4.42 6.69
C ASP A 193 16.82 -4.99 7.03
N LEU A 194 15.77 -4.54 6.32
CA LEU A 194 14.43 -5.11 6.44
C LEU A 194 14.39 -6.58 6.04
N LEU A 195 15.03 -6.93 4.92
CA LEU A 195 15.13 -8.32 4.46
C LEU A 195 15.88 -9.21 5.46
N ALA A 196 16.98 -8.72 6.04
CA ALA A 196 17.71 -9.43 7.10
C ALA A 196 16.83 -9.64 8.34
N ALA A 197 16.01 -8.64 8.71
CA ALA A 197 15.07 -8.77 9.83
C ALA A 197 13.98 -9.81 9.53
N PHE A 198 13.42 -9.86 8.32
CA PHE A 198 12.50 -10.91 7.93
C PHE A 198 13.16 -12.30 7.96
N LYS A 199 14.36 -12.44 7.38
CA LYS A 199 15.11 -13.71 7.38
C LYS A 199 15.35 -14.25 8.78
N ALA A 200 15.57 -13.36 9.75
CA ALA A 200 15.77 -13.76 11.16
C ALA A 200 14.49 -14.29 11.84
N CYS A 201 13.31 -14.02 11.26
CA CYS A 201 12.01 -14.48 11.76
C CYS A 201 11.48 -15.71 11.02
N LEU A 202 12.06 -16.10 9.86
CA LEU A 202 11.67 -17.26 9.05
C LEU A 202 12.30 -18.55 9.62
#